data_05d7a57503d3114e1e0136292e7a59e8
#
_entry.id   05d7a57503d3114e1e0136292e7a59e8
#
_cell.length_a   1.000
_cell.length_b   1.000
_cell.length_c   1.000
_cell.angle_alpha   90.00
_cell.angle_beta   90.00
_cell.angle_gamma   90.00
#
_symmetry.space_group_name_H-M   'P 1'
#
loop_
_entity.id
_entity.type
_entity.pdbx_description
1 polymer ?
#
loop_
_entity_poly.entity_id
_entity_poly.type
_entity_poly.pdbx_seq_one_letter_code
_entity_poly.pdbx_strand_id
1 'polypeptide(L)'
;MKKTPIAKKSKKHSSSWWRKKRVEEAKKIALERDRYVCQKCGKSKEAGYAIHGSHVYPEGTYHNMSADPLNIKALCYQCHFNWWHKHPTEAGIWFKSTFPGRYKYLKLKSLESIKVDWQTYSPLEASIDAIEIINSSK
;
A
#
# COMPACT_ATOMS: atom_id res chain seq x y z
N MET A 1 -13.11 -44.61 -29.43
CA MET A 1 -13.25 -43.14 -29.50
C MET A 1 -12.29 -42.46 -28.54
N LYS A 2 -11.34 -41.72 -29.06
CA LYS A 2 -10.48 -40.87 -28.22
C LYS A 2 -11.29 -39.68 -27.73
N LYS A 3 -11.50 -39.59 -26.42
CA LYS A 3 -12.11 -38.40 -25.83
C LYS A 3 -11.17 -37.21 -26.00
N THR A 4 -11.62 -36.16 -26.63
CA THR A 4 -10.90 -34.89 -26.71
C THR A 4 -10.63 -34.40 -25.27
N PRO A 5 -9.39 -34.08 -24.88
CA PRO A 5 -9.15 -33.56 -23.54
C PRO A 5 -9.88 -32.25 -23.37
N ILE A 6 -10.78 -32.20 -22.39
CA ILE A 6 -11.46 -30.96 -22.01
C ILE A 6 -10.38 -30.04 -21.43
N ALA A 7 -10.18 -28.92 -22.08
CA ALA A 7 -9.28 -27.89 -21.55
C ALA A 7 -9.70 -27.57 -20.11
N LYS A 8 -8.79 -27.78 -19.16
CA LYS A 8 -9.03 -27.39 -17.77
C LYS A 8 -9.33 -25.89 -17.75
N LYS A 9 -10.55 -25.54 -17.33
CA LYS A 9 -10.87 -24.13 -17.08
C LYS A 9 -9.83 -23.61 -16.06
N SER A 10 -9.13 -22.55 -16.40
CA SER A 10 -8.27 -21.85 -15.46
C SER A 10 -9.10 -21.51 -14.22
N LYS A 11 -8.62 -21.88 -13.03
CA LYS A 11 -9.28 -21.54 -11.78
C LYS A 11 -9.41 -20.03 -11.70
N LYS A 12 -10.63 -19.53 -11.60
CA LYS A 12 -10.85 -18.12 -11.28
C LYS A 12 -10.38 -17.88 -9.85
N HIS A 13 -9.49 -16.91 -9.68
CA HIS A 13 -9.05 -16.51 -8.35
C HIS A 13 -10.12 -15.69 -7.65
N SER A 14 -10.19 -15.81 -6.32
CA SER A 14 -11.10 -15.04 -5.49
C SER A 14 -10.72 -13.55 -5.47
N SER A 15 -11.67 -12.70 -5.10
CA SER A 15 -11.43 -11.27 -4.88
C SER A 15 -10.29 -11.03 -3.88
N SER A 16 -10.23 -11.81 -2.79
CA SER A 16 -9.16 -11.69 -1.80
C SER A 16 -7.79 -12.08 -2.34
N TRP A 17 -7.72 -13.05 -3.24
CA TRP A 17 -6.47 -13.42 -3.92
C TRP A 17 -5.97 -12.28 -4.79
N TRP A 18 -6.84 -11.67 -5.59
CA TRP A 18 -6.49 -10.50 -6.41
C TRP A 18 -6.05 -9.33 -5.55
N ARG A 19 -6.77 -9.06 -4.44
CA ARG A 19 -6.38 -7.99 -3.51
C ARG A 19 -4.98 -8.19 -2.96
N LYS A 20 -4.64 -9.41 -2.52
CA LYS A 20 -3.28 -9.72 -2.04
C LYS A 20 -2.22 -9.47 -3.10
N LYS A 21 -2.51 -9.86 -4.34
CA LYS A 21 -1.61 -9.57 -5.48
C LYS A 21 -1.40 -8.07 -5.67
N ARG A 22 -2.48 -7.29 -5.63
CA ARG A 22 -2.40 -5.83 -5.76
C ARG A 22 -1.66 -5.18 -4.60
N VAL A 23 -1.83 -5.70 -3.38
CA VAL A 23 -1.08 -5.22 -2.21
C VAL A 23 0.43 -5.47 -2.39
N GLU A 24 0.84 -6.62 -2.89
CA GLU A 24 2.25 -6.90 -3.19
C GLU A 24 2.82 -5.91 -4.22
N GLU A 25 2.08 -5.66 -5.29
CA GLU A 25 2.44 -4.67 -6.31
C GLU A 25 2.57 -3.26 -5.71
N ALA A 26 1.60 -2.86 -4.88
CA ALA A 26 1.58 -1.56 -4.22
C ALA A 26 2.76 -1.38 -3.26
N LYS A 27 3.11 -2.41 -2.50
CA LYS A 27 4.28 -2.40 -1.62
C LYS A 27 5.57 -2.18 -2.41
N LYS A 28 5.71 -2.86 -3.53
CA LYS A 28 6.88 -2.70 -4.40
C LYS A 28 6.99 -1.27 -4.93
N ILE A 29 5.89 -0.72 -5.42
CA ILE A 29 5.84 0.67 -5.89
C ILE A 29 6.23 1.65 -4.76
N ALA A 30 5.69 1.45 -3.58
CA ALA A 30 5.97 2.30 -2.42
C ALA A 30 7.45 2.21 -1.99
N LEU A 31 8.01 1.01 -1.94
CA LEU A 31 9.42 0.80 -1.59
C LEU A 31 10.36 1.43 -2.61
N GLU A 32 10.05 1.29 -3.89
CA GLU A 32 10.83 1.92 -4.97
C GLU A 32 10.73 3.45 -4.90
N ARG A 33 9.53 4.00 -4.68
CA ARG A 33 9.33 5.45 -4.47
C ARG A 33 10.20 5.97 -3.32
N ASP A 34 10.23 5.23 -2.21
CA ASP A 34 10.98 5.60 -1.01
C ASP A 34 12.45 5.16 -1.08
N ARG A 35 12.88 4.63 -2.21
CA ARG A 35 14.26 4.19 -2.50
C ARG A 35 14.80 3.17 -1.50
N TYR A 36 13.90 2.32 -0.94
CA TYR A 36 14.25 1.34 0.07
C TYR A 36 14.96 1.95 1.28
N VAL A 37 14.53 3.15 1.67
CA VAL A 37 15.02 3.88 2.83
C VAL A 37 13.89 4.08 3.83
N CYS A 38 14.16 3.78 5.10
CA CYS A 38 13.19 4.04 6.17
C CYS A 38 12.85 5.52 6.22
N GLN A 39 11.60 5.85 6.06
CA GLN A 39 11.13 7.24 6.02
C GLN A 39 11.19 7.94 7.39
N LYS A 40 11.33 7.17 8.46
CA LYS A 40 11.43 7.71 9.82
C LYS A 40 12.88 7.95 10.26
N CYS A 41 13.76 6.96 10.11
CA CYS A 41 15.11 7.02 10.66
C CYS A 41 16.23 7.04 9.60
N GLY A 42 15.92 6.84 8.33
CA GLY A 42 16.90 6.90 7.25
C GLY A 42 17.74 5.65 7.03
N LYS A 43 17.50 4.56 7.77
CA LYS A 43 18.20 3.28 7.52
C LYS A 43 17.82 2.75 6.15
N SER A 44 18.80 2.26 5.39
CA SER A 44 18.59 1.81 4.01
C SER A 44 18.84 0.31 3.83
N LYS A 45 18.21 -0.24 2.80
CA LYS A 45 18.50 -1.62 2.36
C LYS A 45 19.94 -1.74 1.90
N GLU A 46 20.47 -0.74 1.22
CA GLU A 46 21.86 -0.69 0.76
C GLU A 46 22.84 -0.83 1.93
N ALA A 47 22.53 -0.23 3.08
CA ALA A 47 23.33 -0.35 4.30
C ALA A 47 23.10 -1.68 5.06
N GLY A 48 22.30 -2.60 4.53
CA GLY A 48 22.08 -3.93 5.09
C GLY A 48 20.84 -4.07 5.96
N TYR A 49 19.98 -3.06 6.05
CA TYR A 49 18.76 -3.12 6.85
C TYR A 49 17.59 -3.70 6.08
N ALA A 50 16.74 -4.49 6.75
CA ALA A 50 15.47 -4.93 6.20
C ALA A 50 14.49 -3.75 6.16
N ILE A 51 13.93 -3.47 4.98
CA ILE A 51 12.97 -2.37 4.78
C ILE A 51 11.64 -2.98 4.37
N HIS A 52 10.59 -2.61 5.09
CA HIS A 52 9.23 -3.14 4.93
C HIS A 52 8.27 -2.10 4.36
N GLY A 53 7.31 -2.55 3.56
CA GLY A 53 6.15 -1.73 3.20
C GLY A 53 5.15 -1.73 4.36
N SER A 54 4.99 -0.58 5.01
CA SER A 54 4.11 -0.41 6.17
C SER A 54 2.88 0.40 5.79
N HIS A 55 1.68 -0.13 6.08
CA HIS A 55 0.43 0.58 5.85
C HIS A 55 0.22 1.72 6.83
N VAL A 56 -0.32 2.84 6.33
CA VAL A 56 -0.75 3.97 7.18
C VAL A 56 -2.10 3.63 7.81
N TYR A 57 -3.11 3.34 6.98
CA TYR A 57 -4.39 2.79 7.42
C TYR A 57 -4.32 1.26 7.34
N PRO A 58 -4.67 0.53 8.43
CA PRO A 58 -4.48 -0.92 8.49
C PRO A 58 -5.17 -1.68 7.35
N GLU A 59 -4.44 -2.59 6.74
CA GLU A 59 -4.91 -3.43 5.64
C GLU A 59 -6.16 -4.24 6.01
N GLY A 60 -6.19 -4.80 7.22
CA GLY A 60 -7.29 -5.64 7.68
C GLY A 60 -8.59 -4.90 7.90
N THR A 61 -8.56 -3.59 8.14
CA THR A 61 -9.75 -2.76 8.38
C THR A 61 -10.13 -1.95 7.14
N TYR A 62 -9.14 -1.44 6.41
CA TYR A 62 -9.35 -0.54 5.28
C TYR A 62 -8.97 -1.24 3.97
N HIS A 63 -9.75 -2.26 3.60
CA HIS A 63 -9.48 -3.07 2.41
C HIS A 63 -9.39 -2.23 1.13
N ASN A 64 -10.27 -1.23 0.99
CA ASN A 64 -10.34 -0.42 -0.24
C ASN A 64 -9.08 0.37 -0.54
N MET A 65 -8.30 0.70 0.48
CA MET A 65 -7.05 1.43 0.30
C MET A 65 -5.80 0.60 0.62
N SER A 66 -5.96 -0.71 0.77
CA SER A 66 -4.87 -1.62 1.12
C SER A 66 -3.80 -1.75 0.03
N ALA A 67 -4.17 -1.54 -1.24
CA ALA A 67 -3.26 -1.59 -2.38
C ALA A 67 -3.01 -0.21 -3.01
N ASP A 68 -3.25 0.86 -2.27
CA ASP A 68 -2.88 2.21 -2.67
C ASP A 68 -1.44 2.48 -2.20
N PRO A 69 -0.48 2.72 -3.12
CA PRO A 69 0.91 2.97 -2.73
C PRO A 69 1.08 4.17 -1.78
N LEU A 70 0.18 5.17 -1.83
CA LEU A 70 0.22 6.30 -0.91
C LEU A 70 -0.16 5.91 0.52
N ASN A 71 -0.88 4.79 0.69
CA ASN A 71 -1.19 4.21 1.99
C ASN A 71 -0.06 3.32 2.54
N ILE A 72 1.05 3.24 1.83
CA ILE A 72 2.19 2.39 2.19
C ILE A 72 3.46 3.24 2.20
N LYS A 73 4.27 3.08 3.25
CA LYS A 73 5.55 3.75 3.40
C LYS A 73 6.64 2.75 3.77
N ALA A 74 7.88 3.05 3.40
CA ALA A 74 9.03 2.24 3.76
C ALA A 74 9.44 2.51 5.20
N LEU A 75 9.52 1.48 6.03
CA LEU A 75 10.04 1.52 7.39
C LEU A 75 11.01 0.37 7.62
N CYS A 76 12.07 0.60 8.40
CA CYS A 76 12.93 -0.46 8.89
C CYS A 76 12.20 -1.28 9.96
N TYR A 77 12.77 -2.43 10.34
CA TYR A 77 12.17 -3.32 11.36
C TYR A 77 11.84 -2.57 12.66
N GLN A 78 12.78 -1.80 13.20
CA GLN A 78 12.59 -1.06 14.46
C GLN A 78 11.45 -0.04 14.35
N CYS A 79 11.45 0.77 13.28
CA CYS A 79 10.41 1.78 13.10
C CYS A 79 9.05 1.15 12.77
N HIS A 80 9.02 0.01 12.10
CA HIS A 80 7.78 -0.69 11.76
C HIS A 80 7.15 -1.36 12.98
N PHE A 81 7.88 -2.26 13.62
CA PHE A 81 7.31 -3.09 14.70
C PHE A 81 7.43 -2.45 16.09
N ASN A 82 8.54 -1.77 16.39
CA ASN A 82 8.76 -1.24 17.74
C ASN A 82 8.29 0.20 17.93
N TRP A 83 7.93 0.89 16.86
CA TRP A 83 7.44 2.26 16.91
C TRP A 83 6.06 2.43 16.26
N TRP A 84 5.92 2.17 14.98
CA TRP A 84 4.65 2.37 14.26
C TRP A 84 3.50 1.56 14.87
N HIS A 85 3.72 0.27 15.11
CA HIS A 85 2.68 -0.59 15.70
C HIS A 85 2.50 -0.40 17.20
N LYS A 86 3.54 -0.05 17.94
CA LYS A 86 3.47 0.10 19.40
C LYS A 86 3.07 1.51 19.86
N HIS A 87 3.33 2.52 19.06
CA HIS A 87 3.06 3.93 19.40
C HIS A 87 2.24 4.60 18.29
N PRO A 88 1.00 4.11 18.03
CA PRO A 88 0.20 4.59 16.89
C PRO A 88 -0.17 6.07 16.98
N THR A 89 -0.35 6.61 18.17
CA THR A 89 -0.69 8.03 18.35
C THR A 89 0.47 8.92 17.88
N GLU A 90 1.67 8.69 18.40
CA GLU A 90 2.87 9.45 18.02
C GLU A 90 3.23 9.24 16.55
N ALA A 91 3.09 8.01 16.09
CA ALA A 91 3.36 7.65 14.69
C ALA A 91 2.39 8.37 13.74
N GLY A 92 1.11 8.45 14.10
CA GLY A 92 0.11 9.18 13.33
C GLY A 92 0.40 10.68 13.25
N ILE A 93 0.81 11.28 14.36
CA ILE A 93 1.22 12.69 14.42
C ILE A 93 2.44 12.93 13.51
N TRP A 94 3.44 12.05 13.60
CA TRP A 94 4.61 12.13 12.72
C TRP A 94 4.23 12.06 11.24
N PHE A 95 3.36 11.12 10.87
CA PHE A 95 2.93 10.97 9.48
C PHE A 95 2.20 12.22 8.97
N LYS A 96 1.28 12.74 9.76
CA LYS A 96 0.51 13.95 9.43
C LYS A 96 1.42 15.16 9.23
N SER A 97 2.40 15.35 10.11
CA SER A 97 3.32 16.49 10.02
C SER A 97 4.36 16.34 8.92
N THR A 98 4.79 15.11 8.63
CA THR A 98 5.79 14.83 7.59
C THR A 98 5.18 14.82 6.19
N PHE A 99 3.97 14.28 6.06
CA PHE A 99 3.28 14.12 4.77
C PHE A 99 1.86 14.71 4.82
N PRO A 100 1.70 16.02 5.00
CA PRO A 100 0.37 16.62 5.23
C PRO A 100 -0.61 16.45 4.07
N GLY A 101 -0.18 16.58 2.83
CA GLY A 101 -1.01 16.40 1.65
C GLY A 101 -1.47 14.94 1.50
N ARG A 102 -0.56 14.03 1.72
CA ARG A 102 -0.80 12.58 1.68
C ARG A 102 -1.73 12.15 2.81
N TYR A 103 -1.54 12.70 4.00
CA TYR A 103 -2.43 12.47 5.15
C TYR A 103 -3.87 12.88 4.82
N LYS A 104 -4.05 14.09 4.28
CA LYS A 104 -5.37 14.61 3.89
C LYS A 104 -6.06 13.73 2.84
N TYR A 105 -5.32 13.34 1.82
CA TYR A 105 -5.80 12.43 0.78
C TYR A 105 -6.27 11.10 1.37
N LEU A 106 -5.45 10.47 2.20
CA LEU A 106 -5.75 9.18 2.81
C LEU A 106 -6.95 9.26 3.75
N LYS A 107 -7.08 10.35 4.51
CA LYS A 107 -8.23 10.56 5.39
C LYS A 107 -9.54 10.61 4.59
N LEU A 108 -9.57 11.31 3.47
CA LEU A 108 -10.74 11.35 2.59
C LEU A 108 -11.04 9.98 1.99
N LYS A 109 -10.01 9.26 1.53
CA LYS A 109 -10.14 7.90 1.01
C LYS A 109 -10.72 6.93 2.05
N SER A 110 -10.33 7.06 3.31
CA SER A 110 -10.80 6.19 4.39
C SER A 110 -12.30 6.28 4.63
N LEU A 111 -12.94 7.37 4.20
CA LEU A 111 -14.37 7.61 4.33
C LEU A 111 -15.19 7.08 3.14
N GLU A 112 -14.53 6.67 2.07
CA GLU A 112 -15.19 6.15 0.87
C GLU A 112 -15.61 4.69 1.05
N SER A 113 -16.82 4.34 0.56
CA SER A 113 -17.36 2.99 0.58
C SER A 113 -17.46 2.41 -0.83
N ILE A 114 -16.45 2.62 -1.65
CA ILE A 114 -16.41 2.16 -3.04
C ILE A 114 -15.96 0.71 -3.09
N LYS A 115 -16.72 -0.14 -3.79
CA LYS A 115 -16.31 -1.51 -4.04
C LYS A 115 -15.23 -1.54 -5.13
N VAL A 116 -14.07 -2.10 -4.80
CA VAL A 116 -12.94 -2.20 -5.73
C VAL A 116 -13.00 -3.52 -6.50
N ASP A 117 -12.87 -3.44 -7.82
CA ASP A 117 -12.60 -4.62 -8.65
C ASP A 117 -11.09 -4.88 -8.64
N TRP A 118 -10.66 -5.80 -7.78
CA TRP A 118 -9.25 -6.09 -7.58
C TRP A 118 -8.57 -6.72 -8.78
N GLN A 119 -9.32 -7.40 -9.64
CA GLN A 119 -8.77 -8.01 -10.85
C GLN A 119 -8.28 -6.96 -11.84
N THR A 120 -9.00 -5.84 -11.97
CA THR A 120 -8.67 -4.76 -12.90
C THR A 120 -7.96 -3.58 -12.26
N TYR A 121 -7.92 -3.53 -10.93
CA TYR A 121 -7.30 -2.43 -10.18
C TYR A 121 -5.79 -2.33 -10.49
N SER A 122 -5.32 -1.12 -10.75
CA SER A 122 -3.89 -0.84 -10.95
C SER A 122 -3.35 0.06 -9.84
N PRO A 123 -2.48 -0.45 -8.97
CA PRO A 123 -1.85 0.38 -7.94
C PRO A 123 -1.05 1.56 -8.52
N LEU A 124 -0.42 1.37 -9.68
CA LEU A 124 0.34 2.44 -10.33
C LEU A 124 -0.57 3.57 -10.79
N GLU A 125 -1.68 3.26 -11.47
CA GLU A 125 -2.65 4.27 -11.91
C GLU A 125 -3.29 4.99 -10.72
N ALA A 126 -3.66 4.25 -9.68
CA ALA A 126 -4.19 4.84 -8.45
C ALA A 126 -3.21 5.82 -7.82
N SER A 127 -1.91 5.50 -7.82
CA SER A 127 -0.86 6.37 -7.31
C SER A 127 -0.71 7.65 -8.13
N ILE A 128 -0.76 7.55 -9.46
CA ILE A 128 -0.70 8.70 -10.37
C ILE A 128 -1.89 9.63 -10.13
N ASP A 129 -3.11 9.09 -10.11
CA ASP A 129 -4.33 9.86 -9.88
C ASP A 129 -4.32 10.55 -8.52
N ALA A 130 -3.86 9.85 -7.48
CA ALA A 130 -3.75 10.40 -6.13
C ALA A 130 -2.75 11.56 -6.05
N ILE A 131 -1.62 11.46 -6.72
CA ILE A 131 -0.61 12.52 -6.76
C ILE A 131 -1.18 13.76 -7.46
N GLU A 132 -1.93 13.60 -8.53
CA GLU A 132 -2.62 14.69 -9.22
C GLU A 132 -3.62 15.39 -8.30
N ILE A 133 -4.43 14.62 -7.55
CA ILE A 133 -5.39 15.16 -6.57
C ILE A 133 -4.66 15.96 -5.49
N ILE A 134 -3.57 15.44 -4.93
CA ILE A 134 -2.76 16.11 -3.91
C ILE A 134 -2.19 17.42 -4.45
N ASN A 135 -1.67 17.41 -5.66
CA ASN A 135 -1.05 18.59 -6.29
C ASN A 135 -2.07 19.66 -6.66
N SER A 136 -3.29 19.29 -7.06
CA SER A 136 -4.35 20.24 -7.39
C SER A 136 -4.97 20.94 -6.18
N SER A 137 -4.77 20.40 -4.97
CA SER A 137 -5.31 20.93 -3.70
C SER A 137 -4.37 21.93 -3.01
N LYS A 138 -3.24 22.22 -3.61
CA LYS A 138 -2.29 23.20 -3.04
C LYS A 138 -2.76 24.63 -3.25
#